data_69036f57b825277ade953c94a4d91676
#
_entry.id   69036f57b825277ade953c94a4d91676
#
_cell.length_a   1.000
_cell.length_b   1.000
_cell.length_c   1.000
_cell.angle_alpha   90.00
_cell.angle_beta   90.00
_cell.angle_gamma   90.00
#
_symmetry.space_group_name_H-M   'P 1'
#
loop_
_entity.id
_entity.type
_entity.pdbx_description
1 polymer ?
#
loop_
_entity_poly.entity_id
_entity_poly.type
_entity_poly.pdbx_seq_one_letter_code
_entity_poly.pdbx_strand_id
1 'polypeptide(L)'
;MEPGAPLFRQLFESESSTYTYLLADADTREAVLIDPVLETVDRDLQLIDQLGLKLIVAVNTHCHADHITGTGLLKKKVFGLKSGISKHSGATADILLSEGDRITFGKHCLTVRETPGHTDGCVTYVTGDQRMAFTGDAILIRGCGRTDFQQGSPKRLYESIHKKIFTLPAHCFIYPAHDYKGQTVSTVDEEKKFNPRLTKTLDEFVNIMNNLNLPNPKKIDISVPANLVCGLHDI
;
A
#
# COMPACT_ATOMS: atom_id res chain seq x y z
N MET A 1 6.33 1.92 23.21
CA MET A 1 6.40 0.86 22.18
C MET A 1 6.59 -0.46 22.90
N GLU A 2 5.87 -1.49 22.50
CA GLU A 2 6.10 -2.83 23.06
C GLU A 2 7.52 -3.31 22.70
N PRO A 3 8.22 -3.98 23.62
CA PRO A 3 9.54 -4.53 23.32
C PRO A 3 9.47 -5.46 22.10
N GLY A 4 10.27 -5.18 21.07
CA GLY A 4 10.34 -6.00 19.87
C GLY A 4 9.45 -5.58 18.71
N ALA A 5 8.59 -4.56 18.84
CA ALA A 5 7.86 -4.00 17.70
C ALA A 5 8.77 -3.12 16.81
N PRO A 6 8.53 -3.05 15.49
CA PRO A 6 9.25 -2.13 14.62
C PRO A 6 8.92 -0.67 14.98
N LEU A 7 9.86 0.23 14.76
CA LEU A 7 9.57 1.66 14.70
C LEU A 7 8.59 1.89 13.55
N PHE A 8 7.56 2.71 13.79
CA PHE A 8 6.48 2.92 12.82
C PHE A 8 6.08 4.40 12.74
N ARG A 9 5.84 4.88 11.51
CA ARG A 9 5.23 6.18 11.24
C ARG A 9 4.24 6.06 10.09
N GLN A 10 3.10 6.73 10.25
CA GLN A 10 2.11 6.96 9.21
C GLN A 10 2.22 8.42 8.75
N LEU A 11 2.50 8.65 7.48
CA LEU A 11 2.80 9.96 6.92
C LEU A 11 1.75 10.32 5.86
N PHE A 12 1.07 11.44 6.05
CA PHE A 12 -0.03 11.86 5.19
C PHE A 12 0.42 12.85 4.12
N GLU A 13 -0.05 12.65 2.89
CA GLU A 13 0.02 13.60 1.78
C GLU A 13 -1.42 14.06 1.45
N SER A 14 -1.67 15.37 1.51
CA SER A 14 -3.02 15.91 1.55
C SER A 14 -3.68 16.07 0.17
N GLU A 15 -2.92 16.21 -0.91
CA GLU A 15 -3.49 16.42 -2.25
C GLU A 15 -4.16 15.15 -2.78
N SER A 16 -3.48 14.02 -2.67
CA SER A 16 -4.00 12.71 -3.07
C SER A 16 -4.66 11.94 -1.91
N SER A 17 -4.58 12.46 -0.67
CA SER A 17 -5.04 11.77 0.55
C SER A 17 -4.34 10.44 0.77
N THR A 18 -3.06 10.36 0.42
CA THR A 18 -2.24 9.14 0.50
C THR A 18 -1.53 9.04 1.84
N TYR A 19 -1.48 7.84 2.38
CA TYR A 19 -0.62 7.48 3.49
C TYR A 19 0.63 6.76 2.99
N THR A 20 1.80 7.30 3.33
CA THR A 20 3.10 6.62 3.23
C THR A 20 3.44 6.03 4.59
N TYR A 21 3.95 4.80 4.62
CA TYR A 21 4.30 4.13 5.87
C TYR A 21 5.80 3.89 5.95
N LEU A 22 6.38 4.27 7.10
CA LEU A 22 7.77 4.02 7.46
C LEU A 22 7.83 2.98 8.56
N LEU A 23 8.54 1.87 8.31
CA LEU A 23 8.87 0.87 9.31
C LEU A 23 10.38 0.73 9.41
N ALA A 24 10.90 0.50 10.61
CA ALA A 24 12.31 0.28 10.81
C ALA A 24 12.60 -0.66 11.98
N ASP A 25 13.73 -1.36 11.89
CA ASP A 25 14.29 -2.08 13.02
C ASP A 25 15.08 -1.09 13.90
N ALA A 26 14.77 -1.07 15.19
CA ALA A 26 15.41 -0.13 16.12
C ALA A 26 16.88 -0.44 16.39
N ASP A 27 17.30 -1.71 16.23
CA ASP A 27 18.67 -2.15 16.52
C ASP A 27 19.57 -1.96 15.31
N THR A 28 19.17 -2.46 14.14
CA THR A 28 19.96 -2.35 12.89
C THR A 28 19.78 -1.03 12.17
N ARG A 29 18.73 -0.27 12.52
CA ARG A 29 18.34 1.00 11.88
C ARG A 29 17.89 0.85 10.43
N GLU A 30 17.76 -0.38 9.91
CA GLU A 30 17.26 -0.64 8.57
C GLU A 30 15.77 -0.30 8.47
N ALA A 31 15.40 0.42 7.41
CA ALA A 31 14.06 0.95 7.22
C ALA A 31 13.49 0.61 5.84
N VAL A 32 12.17 0.55 5.78
CA VAL A 32 11.38 0.39 4.55
C VAL A 32 10.33 1.49 4.47
N LEU A 33 10.05 1.97 3.25
CA LEU A 33 8.91 2.85 2.94
C LEU A 33 7.89 2.10 2.08
N ILE A 34 6.61 2.29 2.38
CA ILE A 34 5.48 1.77 1.62
C ILE A 34 4.71 2.96 1.04
N ASP A 35 4.43 2.93 -0.27
CA ASP A 35 3.67 3.93 -1.01
C ASP A 35 4.19 5.36 -0.85
N PRO A 36 5.48 5.64 -1.13
CA PRO A 36 5.99 7.00 -1.10
C PRO A 36 5.39 7.86 -2.22
N VAL A 37 5.10 9.13 -1.91
CA VAL A 37 4.57 10.13 -2.85
C VAL A 37 5.69 11.06 -3.30
N LEU A 38 5.76 11.37 -4.61
CA LEU A 38 6.84 12.18 -5.20
C LEU A 38 7.02 13.53 -4.48
N GLU A 39 5.92 14.22 -4.24
CA GLU A 39 5.90 15.57 -3.64
C GLU A 39 6.39 15.59 -2.19
N THR A 40 6.39 14.47 -1.49
CA THR A 40 6.77 14.37 -0.08
C THR A 40 8.10 13.66 0.17
N VAL A 41 8.85 13.34 -0.88
CA VAL A 41 10.15 12.64 -0.76
C VAL A 41 11.12 13.35 0.18
N ASP A 42 11.24 14.68 0.09
CA ASP A 42 12.18 15.43 0.93
C ASP A 42 11.76 15.41 2.41
N ARG A 43 10.47 15.51 2.70
CA ARG A 43 9.91 15.33 4.05
C ARG A 43 10.26 13.95 4.61
N ASP A 44 10.05 12.92 3.82
CA ASP A 44 10.26 11.53 4.26
C ASP A 44 11.75 11.27 4.52
N LEU A 45 12.64 11.75 3.66
CA LEU A 45 14.09 11.66 3.85
C LEU A 45 14.59 12.45 5.06
N GLN A 46 14.04 13.65 5.30
CA GLN A 46 14.37 14.42 6.49
C GLN A 46 13.98 13.66 7.77
N LEU A 47 12.83 13.03 7.82
CA LEU A 47 12.41 12.22 8.96
C LEU A 47 13.32 11.00 9.15
N ILE A 48 13.66 10.31 8.07
CA ILE A 48 14.56 9.15 8.10
C ILE A 48 15.93 9.54 8.66
N ASP A 49 16.48 10.68 8.21
CA ASP A 49 17.75 11.22 8.69
C ASP A 49 17.66 11.61 10.19
N GLN A 50 16.64 12.36 10.58
CA GLN A 50 16.41 12.76 11.99
C GLN A 50 16.29 11.56 12.93
N LEU A 51 15.72 10.46 12.45
CA LEU A 51 15.60 9.22 13.21
C LEU A 51 16.86 8.35 13.13
N GLY A 52 17.88 8.75 12.36
CA GLY A 52 19.12 8.00 12.16
C GLY A 52 18.89 6.64 11.52
N LEU A 53 17.97 6.55 10.55
CA LEU A 53 17.60 5.31 9.87
C LEU A 53 18.33 5.15 8.54
N LYS A 54 18.47 3.89 8.11
CA LYS A 54 19.01 3.51 6.81
C LYS A 54 17.90 2.96 5.94
N LEU A 55 17.38 3.75 5.01
CA LEU A 55 16.38 3.30 4.05
C LEU A 55 16.99 2.31 3.06
N ILE A 56 16.51 1.06 3.06
CA ILE A 56 17.05 -0.02 2.23
C ILE A 56 16.13 -0.39 1.07
N VAL A 57 14.81 -0.23 1.23
CA VAL A 57 13.83 -0.54 0.19
C VAL A 57 12.62 0.38 0.27
N ALA A 58 12.10 0.76 -0.89
CA ALA A 58 10.81 1.44 -1.03
C ALA A 58 9.91 0.59 -1.92
N VAL A 59 8.70 0.29 -1.44
CA VAL A 59 7.75 -0.57 -2.14
C VAL A 59 6.43 0.14 -2.37
N ASN A 60 5.70 -0.29 -3.40
CA ASN A 60 4.35 0.18 -3.66
C ASN A 60 3.37 -0.99 -3.56
N THR A 61 2.19 -0.74 -3.01
CA THR A 61 1.10 -1.71 -2.94
C THR A 61 0.49 -2.00 -4.31
N HIS A 62 0.50 -1.00 -5.19
CA HIS A 62 0.02 -1.10 -6.58
C HIS A 62 0.57 0.05 -7.43
N CYS A 63 0.27 0.04 -8.72
CA CYS A 63 0.54 1.15 -9.61
C CYS A 63 -0.55 2.22 -9.43
N HIS A 64 -0.24 3.28 -8.69
CA HIS A 64 -1.19 4.33 -8.32
C HIS A 64 -1.67 5.16 -9.53
N ALA A 65 -2.93 5.58 -9.52
CA ALA A 65 -3.54 6.40 -10.56
C ALA A 65 -3.75 7.87 -10.16
N ASP A 66 -3.57 8.19 -8.89
CA ASP A 66 -3.89 9.48 -8.27
C ASP A 66 -2.67 10.35 -7.98
N HIS A 67 -1.48 9.75 -7.87
CA HIS A 67 -0.22 10.44 -7.65
C HIS A 67 0.95 9.70 -8.31
N ILE A 68 2.07 10.39 -8.48
CA ILE A 68 3.32 9.77 -8.92
C ILE A 68 4.07 9.24 -7.69
N THR A 69 4.56 8.01 -7.76
CA THR A 69 5.37 7.43 -6.69
C THR A 69 6.69 8.17 -6.51
N GLY A 70 7.10 8.35 -5.25
CA GLY A 70 8.41 8.91 -4.90
C GLY A 70 9.58 7.95 -5.07
N THR A 71 9.33 6.67 -5.39
CA THR A 71 10.37 5.62 -5.37
C THR A 71 11.55 5.93 -6.29
N GLY A 72 11.30 6.41 -7.50
CA GLY A 72 12.37 6.75 -8.44
C GLY A 72 13.26 7.90 -7.96
N LEU A 73 12.66 8.97 -7.41
CA LEU A 73 13.42 10.08 -6.83
C LEU A 73 14.19 9.65 -5.58
N LEU A 74 13.59 8.82 -4.72
CA LEU A 74 14.27 8.22 -3.57
C LEU A 74 15.52 7.44 -4.00
N LYS A 75 15.44 6.63 -5.07
CA LYS A 75 16.60 5.90 -5.61
C LYS A 75 17.72 6.82 -6.11
N LYS A 76 17.37 7.98 -6.68
CA LYS A 76 18.37 9.00 -7.10
C LYS A 76 19.06 9.63 -5.89
N LYS A 77 18.38 9.80 -4.76
CA LYS A 77 18.88 10.47 -3.56
C LYS A 77 19.57 9.52 -2.56
N VAL A 78 19.18 8.26 -2.52
CA VAL A 78 19.65 7.27 -1.54
C VAL A 78 20.43 6.17 -2.24
N PHE A 79 21.75 6.16 -2.06
CA PHE A 79 22.61 5.16 -2.68
C PHE A 79 22.28 3.75 -2.20
N GLY A 80 22.12 2.84 -3.15
CA GLY A 80 21.84 1.43 -2.87
C GLY A 80 20.38 1.09 -2.54
N LEU A 81 19.48 2.09 -2.53
CA LEU A 81 18.04 1.85 -2.32
C LEU A 81 17.46 0.97 -3.44
N LYS A 82 16.69 -0.04 -3.04
CA LYS A 82 15.95 -0.91 -3.97
C LYS A 82 14.47 -0.49 -4.05
N SER A 83 13.90 -0.59 -5.24
CA SER A 83 12.47 -0.47 -5.46
C SER A 83 11.79 -1.84 -5.53
N GLY A 84 10.55 -1.94 -5.06
CA GLY A 84 9.76 -3.16 -5.13
C GLY A 84 8.29 -2.89 -5.47
N ILE A 85 7.72 -3.74 -6.30
CA ILE A 85 6.30 -3.75 -6.66
C ILE A 85 5.90 -5.15 -7.13
N SER A 86 4.60 -5.44 -7.14
CA SER A 86 4.10 -6.71 -7.68
C SER A 86 4.54 -6.94 -9.13
N LYS A 87 4.94 -8.18 -9.44
CA LYS A 87 5.21 -8.60 -10.83
C LYS A 87 4.00 -8.46 -11.76
N HIS A 88 2.79 -8.50 -11.20
CA HIS A 88 1.53 -8.37 -11.96
C HIS A 88 1.14 -6.90 -12.20
N SER A 89 1.87 -5.93 -11.64
CA SER A 89 1.61 -4.51 -11.88
C SER A 89 1.99 -4.04 -13.30
N GLY A 90 2.86 -4.79 -13.98
CA GLY A 90 3.47 -4.37 -15.24
C GLY A 90 4.53 -3.27 -15.09
N ALA A 91 4.78 -2.78 -13.87
CA ALA A 91 5.74 -1.73 -13.61
C ALA A 91 7.17 -2.26 -13.48
N THR A 92 8.14 -1.40 -13.79
CA THR A 92 9.57 -1.67 -13.62
C THR A 92 9.98 -1.43 -12.17
N ALA A 93 10.71 -2.37 -11.57
CA ALA A 93 11.32 -2.24 -10.24
C ALA A 93 12.56 -3.13 -10.13
N ASP A 94 13.39 -2.89 -9.11
CA ASP A 94 14.53 -3.78 -8.80
C ASP A 94 14.07 -5.15 -8.32
N ILE A 95 12.95 -5.19 -7.59
CA ILE A 95 12.37 -6.40 -7.01
C ILE A 95 10.93 -6.54 -7.51
N LEU A 96 10.66 -7.57 -8.28
CA LEU A 96 9.31 -7.94 -8.69
C LEU A 96 8.75 -8.97 -7.71
N LEU A 97 7.76 -8.53 -6.93
CA LEU A 97 7.21 -9.27 -5.80
C LEU A 97 6.07 -10.20 -6.20
N SER A 98 6.01 -11.35 -5.54
CA SER A 98 4.99 -12.39 -5.71
C SER A 98 4.38 -12.80 -4.37
N GLU A 99 3.30 -13.56 -4.40
CA GLU A 99 2.68 -14.15 -3.21
C GLU A 99 3.72 -14.87 -2.34
N GLY A 100 3.75 -14.53 -1.05
CA GLY A 100 4.61 -15.16 -0.06
C GLY A 100 6.04 -14.61 0.00
N ASP A 101 6.44 -13.74 -0.92
CA ASP A 101 7.75 -13.09 -0.84
C ASP A 101 7.88 -12.27 0.45
N ARG A 102 9.12 -12.13 0.93
CA ARG A 102 9.43 -11.43 2.18
C ARG A 102 10.42 -10.30 1.95
N ILE A 103 10.11 -9.14 2.50
CA ILE A 103 11.00 -7.98 2.57
C ILE A 103 11.53 -7.91 3.99
N THR A 104 12.81 -8.17 4.18
CA THR A 104 13.46 -8.20 5.49
C THR A 104 14.16 -6.89 5.79
N PHE A 105 14.01 -6.38 7.01
CA PHE A 105 14.72 -5.22 7.54
C PHE A 105 15.06 -5.49 9.02
N GLY A 106 16.33 -5.67 9.31
CA GLY A 106 16.80 -6.17 10.61
C GLY A 106 16.16 -7.52 10.98
N LYS A 107 15.55 -7.57 12.15
CA LYS A 107 14.83 -8.77 12.65
C LYS A 107 13.36 -8.85 12.19
N HIS A 108 12.88 -7.84 11.46
CA HIS A 108 11.50 -7.75 10.99
C HIS A 108 11.37 -8.14 9.51
N CYS A 109 10.15 -8.43 9.11
CA CYS A 109 9.82 -8.63 7.71
C CYS A 109 8.39 -8.20 7.39
N LEU A 110 8.18 -7.89 6.11
CA LEU A 110 6.88 -7.78 5.49
C LEU A 110 6.69 -8.98 4.56
N THR A 111 5.58 -9.69 4.72
CA THR A 111 5.19 -10.77 3.80
C THR A 111 4.20 -10.24 2.77
N VAL A 112 4.41 -10.55 1.51
CA VAL A 112 3.56 -10.14 0.40
C VAL A 112 2.37 -11.08 0.29
N ARG A 113 1.17 -10.52 0.23
CA ARG A 113 -0.08 -11.20 -0.13
C ARG A 113 -0.67 -10.55 -1.37
N GLU A 114 -0.83 -11.30 -2.44
CA GLU A 114 -1.50 -10.80 -3.64
C GLU A 114 -2.98 -10.59 -3.35
N THR A 115 -3.45 -9.36 -3.52
CA THR A 115 -4.82 -8.92 -3.26
C THR A 115 -5.39 -8.17 -4.46
N PRO A 116 -5.43 -8.80 -5.65
CA PRO A 116 -5.90 -8.14 -6.87
C PRO A 116 -7.40 -7.85 -6.82
N GLY A 117 -7.81 -6.86 -7.61
CA GLY A 117 -9.21 -6.49 -7.80
C GLY A 117 -9.44 -5.00 -7.92
N HIS A 118 -8.76 -4.15 -7.13
CA HIS A 118 -8.68 -2.72 -7.42
C HIS A 118 -7.81 -2.51 -8.68
N THR A 119 -6.62 -3.07 -8.70
CA THR A 119 -5.82 -3.30 -9.91
C THR A 119 -5.41 -4.78 -9.99
N ASP A 120 -4.90 -5.22 -11.15
CA ASP A 120 -4.38 -6.59 -11.31
C ASP A 120 -3.14 -6.85 -10.43
N GLY A 121 -2.34 -5.83 -10.20
CA GLY A 121 -1.07 -5.90 -9.45
C GLY A 121 -1.16 -5.50 -7.97
N CYS A 122 -2.34 -5.40 -7.37
CA CYS A 122 -2.45 -5.06 -5.95
C CYS A 122 -1.85 -6.13 -5.05
N VAL A 123 -1.08 -5.69 -4.04
CA VAL A 123 -0.58 -6.51 -2.95
C VAL A 123 -0.84 -5.86 -1.61
N THR A 124 -0.96 -6.68 -0.58
CA THR A 124 -0.98 -6.30 0.82
C THR A 124 0.32 -6.73 1.47
N TYR A 125 0.97 -5.82 2.19
CA TYR A 125 2.16 -6.14 2.99
C TYR A 125 1.75 -6.40 4.43
N VAL A 126 2.11 -7.57 4.97
CA VAL A 126 1.74 -7.98 6.33
C VAL A 126 3.01 -8.17 7.15
N THR A 127 3.08 -7.56 8.35
CA THR A 127 4.22 -7.78 9.26
C THR A 127 4.32 -9.24 9.68
N GLY A 128 5.55 -9.70 9.94
CA GLY A 128 5.81 -11.11 10.25
C GLY A 128 5.05 -11.64 11.48
N ASP A 129 4.72 -10.76 12.42
CA ASP A 129 3.90 -11.05 13.60
C ASP A 129 2.38 -10.93 13.33
N GLN A 130 1.98 -10.59 12.12
CA GLN A 130 0.59 -10.36 11.68
C GLN A 130 -0.18 -9.30 12.50
N ARG A 131 0.51 -8.32 13.05
CA ARG A 131 -0.12 -7.23 13.81
C ARG A 131 -0.52 -6.05 12.93
N MET A 132 0.12 -5.87 11.78
CA MET A 132 -0.15 -4.78 10.83
C MET A 132 -0.26 -5.30 9.41
N ALA A 133 -1.25 -4.83 8.67
CA ALA A 133 -1.46 -5.09 7.26
C ALA A 133 -1.60 -3.75 6.51
N PHE A 134 -0.73 -3.53 5.53
CA PHE A 134 -0.73 -2.36 4.64
C PHE A 134 -1.43 -2.76 3.35
N THR A 135 -2.70 -2.38 3.24
CA THR A 135 -3.66 -2.99 2.32
C THR A 135 -3.78 -2.28 0.97
N GLY A 136 -3.01 -1.20 0.77
CA GLY A 136 -3.17 -0.39 -0.42
C GLY A 136 -4.63 0.08 -0.57
N ASP A 137 -5.16 -0.09 -1.76
CA ASP A 137 -6.56 0.20 -2.06
C ASP A 137 -7.42 -1.07 -2.17
N ALA A 138 -6.92 -2.23 -1.73
CA ALA A 138 -7.78 -3.41 -1.66
C ALA A 138 -8.90 -3.18 -0.66
N ILE A 139 -8.59 -2.80 0.58
CA ILE A 139 -9.58 -2.40 1.58
C ILE A 139 -9.19 -1.04 2.16
N LEU A 140 -10.17 -0.16 2.27
CA LEU A 140 -10.10 1.13 2.94
C LEU A 140 -10.92 1.08 4.24
N ILE A 141 -10.74 2.06 5.12
CA ILE A 141 -11.53 2.13 6.35
C ILE A 141 -13.00 2.39 5.98
N ARG A 142 -13.86 1.42 6.26
CA ARG A 142 -15.30 1.43 5.89
C ARG A 142 -15.53 1.56 4.38
N GLY A 143 -14.63 0.99 3.58
CA GLY A 143 -14.73 1.02 2.13
C GLY A 143 -13.75 0.07 1.46
N CYS A 144 -13.61 0.22 0.16
CA CYS A 144 -12.61 -0.47 -0.66
C CYS A 144 -12.30 0.35 -1.90
N GLY A 145 -11.20 0.07 -2.57
CA GLY A 145 -10.83 0.70 -3.84
C GLY A 145 -11.86 0.41 -4.94
N ARG A 146 -11.92 1.29 -5.92
CA ARG A 146 -12.73 1.09 -7.14
C ARG A 146 -12.17 -0.06 -7.98
N THR A 147 -13.00 -0.61 -8.86
CA THR A 147 -12.64 -1.80 -9.64
C THR A 147 -12.88 -1.64 -11.14
N ASP A 148 -13.09 -0.42 -11.61
CA ASP A 148 -13.48 -0.08 -12.98
C ASP A 148 -12.30 0.39 -13.85
N PHE A 149 -11.06 0.42 -13.31
CA PHE A 149 -9.84 0.78 -14.04
C PHE A 149 -8.75 -0.29 -13.86
N GLN A 150 -7.67 -0.18 -14.65
CA GLN A 150 -6.42 -0.96 -14.49
C GLN A 150 -6.67 -2.47 -14.30
N GLN A 151 -7.56 -3.04 -15.10
CA GLN A 151 -7.95 -4.46 -15.06
C GLN A 151 -8.59 -4.87 -13.72
N GLY A 152 -9.28 -3.92 -13.07
CA GLY A 152 -10.02 -4.17 -11.84
C GLY A 152 -11.17 -5.18 -12.02
N SER A 153 -11.56 -5.80 -10.92
CA SER A 153 -12.65 -6.77 -10.88
C SER A 153 -13.28 -6.81 -9.48
N PRO A 154 -14.58 -6.48 -9.36
CA PRO A 154 -15.26 -6.55 -8.07
C PRO A 154 -15.21 -7.94 -7.45
N LYS A 155 -15.42 -8.97 -8.25
CA LYS A 155 -15.37 -10.36 -7.79
C LYS A 155 -14.01 -10.74 -7.24
N ARG A 156 -12.93 -10.42 -7.97
CA ARG A 156 -11.55 -10.69 -7.51
C ARG A 156 -11.23 -9.91 -6.24
N LEU A 157 -11.65 -8.65 -6.14
CA LEU A 157 -11.43 -7.83 -4.94
C LEU A 157 -12.10 -8.43 -3.71
N TYR A 158 -13.38 -8.83 -3.84
CA TYR A 158 -14.11 -9.49 -2.77
C TYR A 158 -13.41 -10.77 -2.30
N GLU A 159 -13.01 -11.61 -3.24
CA GLU A 159 -12.30 -12.86 -2.93
C GLU A 159 -10.93 -12.59 -2.28
N SER A 160 -10.17 -11.63 -2.78
CA SER A 160 -8.88 -11.23 -2.22
C SER A 160 -9.02 -10.79 -0.75
N ILE A 161 -9.97 -9.91 -0.46
CA ILE A 161 -10.18 -9.41 0.89
C ILE A 161 -10.60 -10.53 1.84
N HIS A 162 -11.59 -11.34 1.44
CA HIS A 162 -12.11 -12.40 2.31
C HIS A 162 -11.10 -13.53 2.54
N LYS A 163 -10.29 -13.89 1.52
CA LYS A 163 -9.32 -14.99 1.61
C LYS A 163 -7.96 -14.57 2.15
N LYS A 164 -7.53 -13.33 1.93
CA LYS A 164 -6.16 -12.87 2.22
C LYS A 164 -6.06 -11.86 3.37
N ILE A 165 -7.09 -11.05 3.59
CA ILE A 165 -7.09 -10.02 4.63
C ILE A 165 -7.96 -10.44 5.82
N PHE A 166 -9.20 -10.87 5.59
CA PHE A 166 -10.13 -11.25 6.65
C PHE A 166 -9.78 -12.57 7.35
N THR A 167 -8.80 -13.30 6.85
CA THR A 167 -8.20 -14.48 7.49
C THR A 167 -7.03 -14.15 8.42
N LEU A 168 -6.60 -12.88 8.45
CA LEU A 168 -5.63 -12.39 9.43
C LEU A 168 -6.25 -12.36 10.84
N PRO A 169 -5.44 -12.32 11.92
CA PRO A 169 -5.95 -12.18 13.28
C PRO A 169 -6.90 -10.99 13.42
N ALA A 170 -7.94 -11.16 14.23
CA ALA A 170 -8.99 -10.14 14.43
C ALA A 170 -8.45 -8.78 14.87
N HIS A 171 -7.38 -8.79 15.68
CA HIS A 171 -6.71 -7.58 16.19
C HIS A 171 -5.67 -6.97 15.21
N CYS A 172 -5.43 -7.60 14.05
CA CYS A 172 -4.50 -7.06 13.06
C CYS A 172 -4.97 -5.68 12.61
N PHE A 173 -4.11 -4.69 12.72
CA PHE A 173 -4.37 -3.33 12.26
C PHE A 173 -4.38 -3.27 10.72
N ILE A 174 -5.36 -2.56 10.18
CA ILE A 174 -5.46 -2.27 8.75
C ILE A 174 -5.04 -0.83 8.52
N TYR A 175 -4.00 -0.66 7.72
CA TYR A 175 -3.45 0.62 7.26
C TYR A 175 -3.63 0.74 5.75
N PRO A 176 -4.63 1.49 5.25
CA PRO A 176 -4.88 1.65 3.82
C PRO A 176 -3.91 2.64 3.16
N ALA A 177 -3.86 2.64 1.82
CA ALA A 177 -3.10 3.67 1.09
C ALA A 177 -3.79 5.03 1.12
N HIS A 178 -5.12 5.08 1.19
CA HIS A 178 -5.88 6.33 1.16
C HIS A 178 -6.93 6.40 2.27
N ASP A 179 -7.16 7.61 2.77
CA ASP A 179 -8.36 7.96 3.52
C ASP A 179 -8.75 9.41 3.24
N TYR A 180 -9.98 9.62 2.78
CA TYR A 180 -10.50 10.95 2.41
C TYR A 180 -11.25 11.64 3.55
N LYS A 181 -11.31 11.03 4.74
CA LYS A 181 -12.05 11.50 5.91
C LYS A 181 -11.15 11.75 7.14
N GLY A 182 -9.85 11.57 7.00
CA GLY A 182 -8.88 11.74 8.08
C GLY A 182 -8.84 10.60 9.09
N GLN A 183 -9.39 9.41 8.74
CA GLN A 183 -9.24 8.20 9.55
C GLN A 183 -7.86 7.59 9.31
N THR A 184 -7.27 7.02 10.34
CA THR A 184 -5.85 6.61 10.29
C THR A 184 -5.65 5.10 10.31
N VAL A 185 -6.53 4.37 10.97
CA VAL A 185 -6.37 2.93 11.19
C VAL A 185 -7.71 2.27 11.45
N SER A 186 -7.81 0.99 11.06
CA SER A 186 -8.89 0.08 11.43
C SER A 186 -8.31 -1.26 11.89
N THR A 187 -9.16 -2.24 12.14
CA THR A 187 -8.76 -3.62 12.40
C THR A 187 -9.51 -4.59 11.50
N VAL A 188 -8.99 -5.80 11.38
CA VAL A 188 -9.68 -6.88 10.65
C VAL A 188 -11.07 -7.11 11.23
N ASP A 189 -11.19 -7.16 12.56
CA ASP A 189 -12.49 -7.37 13.23
C ASP A 189 -13.49 -6.24 12.97
N GLU A 190 -13.02 -4.98 13.00
CA GLU A 190 -13.87 -3.83 12.67
C GLU A 190 -14.39 -3.89 11.23
N GLU A 191 -13.52 -4.15 10.27
CA GLU A 191 -13.93 -4.17 8.85
C GLU A 191 -14.84 -5.36 8.54
N LYS A 192 -14.63 -6.51 9.18
CA LYS A 192 -15.55 -7.65 9.08
C LYS A 192 -16.95 -7.35 9.61
N LYS A 193 -17.07 -6.49 10.61
CA LYS A 193 -18.34 -6.14 11.25
C LYS A 193 -19.04 -4.94 10.63
N PHE A 194 -18.26 -3.93 10.25
CA PHE A 194 -18.80 -2.60 9.97
C PHE A 194 -18.52 -2.07 8.56
N ASN A 195 -17.76 -2.78 7.72
CA ASN A 195 -17.55 -2.33 6.36
C ASN A 195 -18.84 -2.42 5.56
N PRO A 196 -19.39 -1.31 5.03
CA PRO A 196 -20.71 -1.28 4.42
C PRO A 196 -20.80 -2.05 3.10
N ARG A 197 -19.65 -2.40 2.50
CA ARG A 197 -19.59 -3.14 1.23
C ARG A 197 -19.20 -4.60 1.46
N LEU A 198 -18.18 -4.86 2.28
CA LEU A 198 -17.58 -6.18 2.45
C LEU A 198 -18.34 -7.09 3.42
N THR A 199 -19.30 -6.57 4.16
CA THR A 199 -20.26 -7.34 4.96
C THR A 199 -21.42 -7.90 4.14
N LYS A 200 -21.50 -7.54 2.86
CA LYS A 200 -22.53 -7.99 1.92
C LYS A 200 -22.17 -9.33 1.29
N THR A 201 -23.14 -9.97 0.65
CA THR A 201 -22.86 -11.14 -0.20
C THR A 201 -22.06 -10.72 -1.43
N LEU A 202 -21.42 -11.68 -2.11
CA LEU A 202 -20.67 -11.41 -3.33
C LEU A 202 -21.52 -10.70 -4.39
N ASP A 203 -22.74 -11.15 -4.62
CA ASP A 203 -23.63 -10.58 -5.65
C ASP A 203 -24.01 -9.13 -5.29
N GLU A 204 -24.37 -8.87 -4.04
CA GLU A 204 -24.65 -7.52 -3.56
C GLU A 204 -23.42 -6.62 -3.67
N PHE A 205 -22.24 -7.10 -3.31
CA PHE A 205 -20.99 -6.36 -3.43
C PHE A 205 -20.69 -6.01 -4.89
N VAL A 206 -20.79 -6.97 -5.81
CA VAL A 206 -20.56 -6.74 -7.25
C VAL A 206 -21.56 -5.70 -7.77
N ASN A 207 -22.84 -5.80 -7.38
CA ASN A 207 -23.84 -4.80 -7.76
C ASN A 207 -23.50 -3.40 -7.23
N ILE A 208 -23.10 -3.27 -5.98
CA ILE A 208 -22.65 -1.99 -5.40
C ILE A 208 -21.49 -1.41 -6.21
N MET A 209 -20.44 -2.22 -6.45
CA MET A 209 -19.24 -1.76 -7.13
C MET A 209 -19.50 -1.32 -8.57
N ASN A 210 -20.37 -2.02 -9.29
CA ASN A 210 -20.74 -1.67 -10.66
C ASN A 210 -21.60 -0.40 -10.76
N ASN A 211 -22.18 0.07 -9.68
CA ASN A 211 -23.07 1.24 -9.63
C ASN A 211 -22.53 2.42 -8.80
N LEU A 212 -21.24 2.47 -8.53
CA LEU A 212 -20.63 3.57 -7.76
C LEU A 212 -20.70 4.91 -8.51
N ASN A 213 -20.68 4.89 -9.85
CA ASN A 213 -20.74 6.09 -10.70
C ASN A 213 -19.73 7.18 -10.31
N LEU A 214 -18.50 6.77 -10.00
CA LEU A 214 -17.43 7.66 -9.61
C LEU A 214 -16.87 8.41 -10.84
N PRO A 215 -16.46 9.69 -10.70
CA PRO A 215 -15.75 10.38 -11.77
C PRO A 215 -14.43 9.67 -12.10
N ASN A 216 -13.93 9.88 -13.33
CA ASN A 216 -12.63 9.35 -13.72
C ASN A 216 -11.52 9.87 -12.79
N PRO A 217 -10.50 9.05 -12.46
CA PRO A 217 -9.35 9.52 -11.70
C PRO A 217 -8.64 10.65 -12.45
N LYS A 218 -8.53 11.83 -11.84
CA LYS A 218 -8.08 13.06 -12.50
C LYS A 218 -6.65 12.99 -13.04
N LYS A 219 -5.78 12.19 -12.43
CA LYS A 219 -4.35 12.12 -12.77
C LYS A 219 -3.95 10.81 -13.44
N ILE A 220 -4.89 9.92 -13.78
CA ILE A 220 -4.60 8.56 -14.28
C ILE A 220 -3.68 8.60 -15.54
N ASP A 221 -3.92 9.53 -16.47
CA ASP A 221 -3.19 9.63 -17.72
C ASP A 221 -1.73 10.10 -17.52
N ILE A 222 -1.42 10.70 -16.37
CA ILE A 222 -0.07 11.16 -16.00
C ILE A 222 0.57 10.16 -15.03
N SER A 223 -0.16 9.76 -14.01
CA SER A 223 0.40 8.96 -12.91
C SER A 223 0.69 7.52 -13.33
N VAL A 224 -0.22 6.87 -14.05
CA VAL A 224 -0.01 5.45 -14.42
C VAL A 224 1.21 5.27 -15.33
N PRO A 225 1.39 6.05 -16.44
CA PRO A 225 2.60 5.93 -17.26
C PRO A 225 3.90 6.20 -16.47
N ALA A 226 3.91 7.21 -15.60
CA ALA A 226 5.07 7.50 -14.74
C ALA A 226 5.35 6.35 -13.76
N ASN A 227 4.32 5.82 -13.13
CA ASN A 227 4.47 4.75 -12.14
C ASN A 227 4.87 3.40 -12.74
N LEU A 228 4.54 3.16 -14.01
CA LEU A 228 5.03 1.99 -14.76
C LEU A 228 6.55 2.01 -14.95
N VAL A 229 7.18 3.17 -14.91
CA VAL A 229 8.63 3.34 -14.95
C VAL A 229 9.21 3.84 -13.62
N CYS A 230 8.63 3.40 -12.52
CA CYS A 230 9.09 3.71 -11.15
C CYS A 230 9.02 5.20 -10.78
N GLY A 231 8.13 5.98 -11.39
CA GLY A 231 8.04 7.42 -11.17
C GLY A 231 9.16 8.24 -11.86
N LEU A 232 9.98 7.61 -12.68
CA LEU A 232 11.07 8.26 -13.44
C LEU A 232 10.57 8.81 -14.77
N HIS A 233 9.42 9.45 -14.78
CA HIS A 233 8.93 10.15 -15.96
C HIS A 233 9.71 11.46 -16.12
N ASP A 234 10.31 11.67 -17.29
CA ASP A 234 10.89 12.96 -17.63
C ASP A 234 9.72 13.97 -17.82
N ILE A 235 9.59 14.86 -16.85
CA ILE A 235 8.63 15.97 -16.87
C ILE A 235 9.30 17.15 -17.56
#